data_08868b67100f536e31b895ed6384755d
#
_entry.id   08868b67100f536e31b895ed6384755d
#
_cell.length_a   1.000
_cell.length_b   1.000
_cell.length_c   1.000
_cell.angle_alpha   90.00
_cell.angle_beta   90.00
_cell.angle_gamma   90.00
#
_symmetry.space_group_name_H-M   'P 1'
#
loop_
_entity.id
_entity.type
_entity.pdbx_description
1 polymer ?
#
loop_
_entity_poly.entity_id
_entity_poly.type
_entity_poly.pdbx_seq_one_letter_code
_entity_poly.pdbx_strand_id
1 'polypeptide(L)'
;MIRSESAWSRRTADEEVVTMLYKLNLNKQDYTKVKRVTLAEIGWKELDLQRLMSSHIQDFIYSNDLLTIFNERPRQEEPDILAIDRNGDLYILELKRWSSDRENLLQVLRYGQLYGSSNYDELNELFQKYSKSNAELLEIHKQYFDLPDDKALRKSDFNMHQHFLIVTNGLDQNTVDAIRYWKNNGLSIDAIIYWVFEINGEHYIEFNMYSPIEGYLEYEGNNYVLNTNYSNNKNHTEDMINEQKAAAYYPGWREKIGKLQRGDTVFLYKSGYGIIAYGTADGKLEKKDCDGYKDYEYYMHLDDFTVLKNPLSASKMKELTKQGFPFRTTMFYMSEECKDIIMKEIKNNYL
;
A
#
# COMPACT_ATOMS: atom_id res chain seq x y z
N MET A 1 23.15 -39.59 -35.88
CA MET A 1 21.95 -39.95 -35.11
C MET A 1 22.31 -39.83 -33.64
N ILE A 2 22.17 -38.62 -33.09
CA ILE A 2 22.44 -38.30 -31.66
C ILE A 2 21.16 -37.71 -31.12
N ARG A 3 20.46 -38.46 -30.29
CA ARG A 3 19.33 -37.99 -29.53
C ARG A 3 19.83 -37.14 -28.37
N SER A 4 19.49 -35.87 -28.34
CA SER A 4 19.61 -35.01 -27.16
C SER A 4 18.38 -35.25 -26.29
N GLU A 5 18.51 -36.03 -25.24
CA GLU A 5 17.53 -36.08 -24.17
C GLU A 5 17.59 -34.78 -23.37
N SER A 6 16.54 -34.03 -23.43
CA SER A 6 16.32 -32.83 -22.59
C SER A 6 16.10 -33.29 -21.15
N ALA A 7 17.11 -33.09 -20.32
CA ALA A 7 17.01 -33.28 -18.88
C ALA A 7 16.19 -32.13 -18.26
N TRP A 8 14.86 -32.21 -18.34
CA TRP A 8 13.98 -31.53 -17.40
C TRP A 8 13.90 -32.41 -16.15
N SER A 9 14.89 -32.28 -15.24
CA SER A 9 14.76 -32.85 -13.90
C SER A 9 13.58 -32.16 -13.19
N ARG A 10 12.69 -32.99 -12.67
CA ARG A 10 11.59 -32.56 -11.79
C ARG A 10 12.23 -31.81 -10.62
N ARG A 11 11.99 -30.50 -10.56
CA ARG A 11 12.28 -29.72 -9.37
C ARG A 11 11.34 -30.21 -8.26
N THR A 12 11.93 -30.60 -7.16
CA THR A 12 11.21 -31.00 -5.95
C THR A 12 10.56 -29.76 -5.29
N ALA A 13 9.44 -29.95 -4.61
CA ALA A 13 8.53 -28.93 -4.11
C ALA A 13 9.05 -28.03 -2.96
N ASP A 14 10.36 -27.91 -2.78
CA ASP A 14 11.01 -27.11 -1.74
C ASP A 14 11.75 -25.88 -2.32
N GLU A 15 11.28 -25.32 -3.45
CA GLU A 15 11.87 -24.06 -3.94
C GLU A 15 11.37 -22.91 -3.06
N GLU A 16 12.15 -22.56 -2.03
CA GLU A 16 12.11 -21.24 -1.41
C GLU A 16 12.05 -20.18 -2.50
N VAL A 17 11.10 -19.27 -2.41
CA VAL A 17 11.04 -18.09 -3.26
C VAL A 17 12.32 -17.28 -3.03
N VAL A 18 13.31 -17.48 -3.89
CA VAL A 18 14.59 -16.80 -3.81
C VAL A 18 14.54 -15.55 -4.66
N THR A 19 14.25 -14.41 -4.05
CA THR A 19 14.47 -13.13 -4.71
C THR A 19 15.97 -12.93 -4.92
N MET A 20 16.36 -12.63 -6.15
CA MET A 20 17.74 -12.41 -6.54
C MET A 20 17.89 -11.01 -7.11
N LEU A 21 18.63 -10.16 -6.40
CA LEU A 21 18.99 -8.82 -6.88
C LEU A 21 20.33 -8.91 -7.62
N TYR A 22 20.38 -8.28 -8.80
CA TYR A 22 21.59 -8.21 -9.62
C TYR A 22 21.94 -6.75 -9.92
N LYS A 23 23.21 -6.41 -9.75
CA LYS A 23 23.76 -5.15 -10.24
C LYS A 23 24.08 -5.30 -11.72
N LEU A 24 23.47 -4.49 -12.58
CA LEU A 24 23.73 -4.47 -14.01
C LEU A 24 24.98 -3.64 -14.35
N ASN A 25 25.81 -4.16 -15.22
CA ASN A 25 26.89 -3.41 -15.86
C ASN A 25 26.49 -3.10 -17.30
N LEU A 26 25.91 -1.92 -17.50
CA LEU A 26 25.37 -1.53 -18.81
C LEU A 26 26.41 -1.47 -19.91
N ASN A 27 27.67 -1.16 -19.59
CA ASN A 27 28.76 -1.05 -20.58
C ASN A 27 29.28 -2.43 -21.04
N LYS A 28 29.14 -3.46 -20.21
CA LYS A 28 29.66 -4.79 -20.48
C LYS A 28 28.58 -5.83 -20.79
N GLN A 29 27.29 -5.43 -20.73
CA GLN A 29 26.15 -6.36 -20.83
C GLN A 29 26.31 -7.56 -19.89
N ASP A 30 26.74 -7.30 -18.66
CA ASP A 30 27.06 -8.28 -17.64
C ASP A 30 26.36 -7.90 -16.33
N TYR A 31 26.29 -8.81 -15.38
CA TYR A 31 25.68 -8.59 -14.09
C TYR A 31 26.49 -9.22 -12.95
N THR A 32 26.32 -8.70 -11.75
CA THR A 32 26.86 -9.26 -10.52
C THR A 32 25.74 -9.49 -9.53
N LYS A 33 25.65 -10.71 -8.97
CA LYS A 33 24.68 -11.01 -7.93
C LYS A 33 24.96 -10.18 -6.68
N VAL A 34 23.95 -9.49 -6.16
CA VAL A 34 24.04 -8.75 -4.91
C VAL A 34 23.92 -9.74 -3.75
N LYS A 35 24.72 -9.53 -2.72
CA LYS A 35 24.71 -10.37 -1.52
C LYS A 35 23.44 -10.06 -0.70
N ARG A 36 22.63 -11.09 -0.46
CA ARG A 36 21.55 -11.03 0.53
C ARG A 36 22.13 -11.31 1.91
N VAL A 37 21.72 -10.53 2.88
CA VAL A 37 22.09 -10.68 4.30
C VAL A 37 20.84 -10.69 5.16
N THR A 38 20.96 -11.21 6.37
CA THR A 38 19.89 -11.19 7.37
C THR A 38 20.04 -9.99 8.30
N LEU A 39 18.97 -9.58 8.97
CA LEU A 39 19.04 -8.56 10.02
C LEU A 39 20.03 -8.95 11.13
N ALA A 40 20.13 -10.24 11.44
CA ALA A 40 21.08 -10.76 12.43
C ALA A 40 22.54 -10.55 12.00
N GLU A 41 22.89 -10.77 10.72
CA GLU A 41 24.25 -10.55 10.21
C GLU A 41 24.67 -9.09 10.25
N ILE A 42 23.74 -8.15 10.13
CA ILE A 42 24.01 -6.72 10.26
C ILE A 42 23.84 -6.19 11.71
N GLY A 43 23.63 -7.09 12.68
CA GLY A 43 23.54 -6.75 14.11
C GLY A 43 22.18 -6.19 14.55
N TRP A 44 21.17 -6.19 13.69
CA TRP A 44 19.82 -5.74 14.03
C TRP A 44 19.04 -6.79 14.81
N LYS A 45 18.28 -6.31 15.79
CA LYS A 45 17.30 -7.08 16.56
C LYS A 45 15.90 -6.83 15.98
N GLU A 46 14.94 -7.63 16.40
CA GLU A 46 13.51 -7.46 16.06
C GLU A 46 12.99 -6.06 16.47
N LEU A 47 13.44 -5.59 17.64
CA LEU A 47 13.14 -4.24 18.11
C LEU A 47 13.63 -3.12 17.17
N ASP A 48 14.73 -3.33 16.43
CA ASP A 48 15.23 -2.32 15.49
C ASP A 48 14.32 -2.28 14.24
N LEU A 49 13.85 -3.43 13.77
CA LEU A 49 12.85 -3.54 12.72
C LEU A 49 11.53 -2.90 13.16
N GLN A 50 11.08 -3.20 14.39
CA GLN A 50 9.87 -2.62 14.96
C GLN A 50 9.94 -1.08 15.01
N ARG A 51 11.03 -0.53 15.46
CA ARG A 51 11.24 0.94 15.50
C ARG A 51 11.23 1.57 14.11
N LEU A 52 11.91 0.93 13.16
CA LEU A 52 11.89 1.39 11.77
C LEU A 52 10.45 1.42 11.24
N MET A 53 9.73 0.30 11.36
CA MET A 53 8.38 0.19 10.82
C MET A 53 7.38 1.10 11.50
N SER A 54 7.39 1.19 12.82
CA SER A 54 6.44 2.04 13.55
C SER A 54 6.62 3.54 13.29
N SER A 55 7.85 3.96 12.97
CA SER A 55 8.14 5.36 12.66
C SER A 55 7.85 5.74 11.21
N HIS A 56 7.77 4.76 10.31
CA HIS A 56 7.64 4.96 8.86
C HIS A 56 6.59 4.01 8.25
N ILE A 57 5.57 3.64 9.03
CA ILE A 57 4.59 2.61 8.62
C ILE A 57 3.90 2.94 7.30
N GLN A 58 3.68 4.22 7.02
CA GLN A 58 3.11 4.73 5.78
C GLN A 58 3.96 4.44 4.53
N ASP A 59 5.27 4.21 4.70
CA ASP A 59 6.18 3.95 3.59
C ASP A 59 6.21 2.46 3.20
N PHE A 60 5.77 1.57 4.10
CA PHE A 60 5.86 0.12 3.93
C PHE A 60 4.53 -0.55 3.57
N ILE A 61 3.41 0.12 3.78
CA ILE A 61 2.07 -0.41 3.49
C ILE A 61 1.41 0.46 2.43
N TYR A 62 1.55 0.03 1.16
CA TYR A 62 1.14 0.82 -0.01
C TYR A 62 -0.37 1.03 -0.14
N SER A 63 -1.18 0.11 0.36
CA SER A 63 -2.64 0.14 0.14
C SER A 63 -3.38 1.12 1.04
N ASN A 64 -2.86 1.37 2.25
CA ASN A 64 -3.51 2.23 3.23
C ASN A 64 -2.49 3.08 3.99
N ASP A 65 -2.78 4.36 4.15
CA ASP A 65 -2.07 5.18 5.14
C ASP A 65 -2.46 4.66 6.53
N LEU A 66 -1.49 4.39 7.39
CA LEU A 66 -1.71 3.90 8.74
C LEU A 66 -1.15 4.87 9.77
N LEU A 67 -1.89 5.04 10.85
CA LEU A 67 -1.46 5.76 12.04
C LEU A 67 -1.07 4.74 13.13
N THR A 68 0.20 4.68 13.50
CA THR A 68 0.65 3.85 14.63
C THR A 68 0.05 4.38 15.94
N ILE A 69 -0.62 3.50 16.69
CA ILE A 69 -1.24 3.84 17.98
C ILE A 69 -0.58 3.14 19.16
N PHE A 70 0.25 2.13 18.92
CA PHE A 70 0.92 1.38 19.97
C PHE A 70 2.12 0.59 19.42
N ASN A 71 3.14 0.43 20.25
CA ASN A 71 4.26 -0.51 20.08
C ASN A 71 4.40 -1.38 21.31
N GLU A 72 4.83 -2.63 21.10
CA GLU A 72 5.14 -3.58 22.16
C GLU A 72 6.04 -2.99 23.26
N ARG A 73 5.69 -3.31 24.50
CA ARG A 73 6.53 -2.98 25.65
C ARG A 73 7.36 -4.20 26.06
N PRO A 74 8.62 -4.03 26.46
CA PRO A 74 9.46 -5.15 26.83
C PRO A 74 8.84 -6.04 27.91
N ARG A 75 8.88 -7.36 27.70
CA ARG A 75 8.44 -8.41 28.63
C ARG A 75 6.93 -8.51 28.84
N GLN A 76 6.13 -8.06 27.91
CA GLN A 76 4.68 -8.27 27.88
C GLN A 76 4.28 -9.07 26.63
N GLU A 77 3.17 -9.76 26.70
CA GLU A 77 2.60 -10.47 25.56
C GLU A 77 1.67 -9.50 24.83
N GLU A 78 2.24 -8.73 23.93
CA GLU A 78 1.58 -7.65 23.18
C GLU A 78 1.95 -7.75 21.70
N PRO A 79 1.13 -7.24 20.77
CA PRO A 79 1.51 -7.16 19.39
C PRO A 79 2.67 -6.18 19.20
N ASP A 80 3.54 -6.44 18.26
CA ASP A 80 4.67 -5.57 17.97
C ASP A 80 4.23 -4.16 17.63
N ILE A 81 3.20 -4.02 16.78
CA ILE A 81 2.61 -2.74 16.39
C ILE A 81 1.09 -2.86 16.29
N LEU A 82 0.38 -1.87 16.86
CA LEU A 82 -1.00 -1.59 16.52
C LEU A 82 -1.05 -0.26 15.75
N ALA A 83 -1.83 -0.26 14.68
CA ALA A 83 -2.09 0.92 13.87
C ALA A 83 -3.56 0.99 13.48
N ILE A 84 -4.04 2.13 13.06
CA ILE A 84 -5.38 2.32 12.52
C ILE A 84 -5.32 2.98 11.15
N ASP A 85 -6.27 2.63 10.30
CA ASP A 85 -6.40 3.24 8.98
C ASP A 85 -7.36 4.45 8.99
N ARG A 86 -7.58 5.00 7.83
CA ARG A 86 -8.48 6.15 7.60
C ARG A 86 -9.93 5.88 8.04
N ASN A 87 -10.37 4.63 8.04
CA ASN A 87 -11.73 4.22 8.41
C ASN A 87 -11.85 3.93 9.92
N GLY A 88 -10.73 3.92 10.65
CA GLY A 88 -10.66 3.53 12.05
C GLY A 88 -10.50 2.04 12.27
N ASP A 89 -10.29 1.25 11.21
CA ASP A 89 -10.07 -0.19 11.30
C ASP A 89 -8.69 -0.50 11.88
N LEU A 90 -8.61 -1.53 12.74
CA LEU A 90 -7.42 -1.86 13.51
C LEU A 90 -6.49 -2.78 12.73
N TYR A 91 -5.23 -2.40 12.62
CA TYR A 91 -4.15 -3.20 12.07
C TYR A 91 -3.28 -3.76 13.18
N ILE A 92 -3.11 -5.08 13.20
CA ILE A 92 -2.33 -5.83 14.19
C ILE A 92 -1.14 -6.44 13.47
N LEU A 93 0.06 -5.97 13.78
CA LEU A 93 1.30 -6.39 13.12
C LEU A 93 2.15 -7.23 14.08
N GLU A 94 2.64 -8.34 13.57
CA GLU A 94 3.66 -9.18 14.20
C GLU A 94 4.90 -9.21 13.32
N LEU A 95 6.06 -8.90 13.89
CA LEU A 95 7.33 -8.78 13.19
C LEU A 95 8.25 -9.94 13.56
N LYS A 96 8.91 -10.48 12.55
CA LYS A 96 9.92 -11.54 12.76
C LYS A 96 11.18 -11.22 11.97
N ARG A 97 12.33 -11.32 12.62
CA ARG A 97 13.62 -11.13 11.93
C ARG A 97 14.12 -12.37 11.18
N TRP A 98 13.38 -13.48 11.26
CA TRP A 98 13.61 -14.73 10.54
C TRP A 98 12.36 -15.18 9.83
N SER A 99 12.45 -16.30 9.11
CA SER A 99 11.29 -16.91 8.45
C SER A 99 10.21 -17.25 9.46
N SER A 100 8.98 -16.84 9.15
CA SER A 100 7.80 -17.12 9.96
C SER A 100 7.26 -18.52 9.67
N ASP A 101 6.77 -19.14 10.74
CA ASP A 101 6.05 -20.38 10.73
C ASP A 101 4.59 -20.20 11.22
N ARG A 102 3.83 -21.28 11.28
CA ARG A 102 2.42 -21.27 11.72
C ARG A 102 2.21 -20.77 13.17
N GLU A 103 3.23 -20.84 14.02
CA GLU A 103 3.11 -20.37 15.40
C GLU A 103 3.00 -18.85 15.44
N ASN A 104 3.72 -18.16 14.55
CA ASN A 104 3.63 -16.71 14.40
C ASN A 104 2.25 -16.28 13.87
N LEU A 105 1.65 -17.08 12.98
CA LEU A 105 0.27 -16.85 12.54
C LEU A 105 -0.73 -16.98 13.71
N LEU A 106 -0.60 -18.01 14.54
CA LEU A 106 -1.43 -18.17 15.74
C LEU A 106 -1.24 -17.01 16.72
N GLN A 107 -0.03 -16.48 16.83
CA GLN A 107 0.28 -15.35 17.71
C GLN A 107 -0.47 -14.09 17.26
N VAL A 108 -0.43 -13.73 15.99
CA VAL A 108 -1.13 -12.53 15.48
C VAL A 108 -2.65 -12.68 15.63
N LEU A 109 -3.20 -13.87 15.41
CA LEU A 109 -4.63 -14.15 15.63
C LEU A 109 -5.03 -14.06 17.10
N ARG A 110 -4.15 -14.48 18.01
CA ARG A 110 -4.38 -14.33 19.46
C ARG A 110 -4.45 -12.86 19.86
N TYR A 111 -3.61 -12.02 19.29
CA TYR A 111 -3.72 -10.57 19.50
C TYR A 111 -5.04 -10.00 18.99
N GLY A 112 -5.57 -10.55 17.90
CA GLY A 112 -6.93 -10.23 17.45
C GLY A 112 -8.01 -10.54 18.49
N GLN A 113 -7.87 -11.62 19.24
CA GLN A 113 -8.80 -11.92 20.36
C GLN A 113 -8.66 -10.93 21.52
N LEU A 114 -7.44 -10.46 21.80
CA LEU A 114 -7.17 -9.54 22.91
C LEU A 114 -7.58 -8.09 22.58
N TYR A 115 -7.33 -7.63 21.38
CA TYR A 115 -7.49 -6.22 20.98
C TYR A 115 -8.67 -5.99 20.03
N GLY A 116 -9.18 -7.03 19.37
CA GLY A 116 -10.28 -6.90 18.42
C GLY A 116 -11.62 -6.50 19.05
N SER A 117 -11.79 -6.68 20.36
CA SER A 117 -12.95 -6.21 21.10
C SER A 117 -12.73 -4.86 21.81
N SER A 118 -11.53 -4.27 21.69
CA SER A 118 -11.22 -2.98 22.32
C SER A 118 -12.09 -1.87 21.77
N ASN A 119 -12.74 -1.15 22.66
CA ASN A 119 -13.50 0.04 22.30
C ASN A 119 -12.59 1.26 22.10
N TYR A 120 -13.16 2.38 21.65
CA TYR A 120 -12.42 3.62 21.42
C TYR A 120 -11.65 4.09 22.66
N ASP A 121 -12.26 4.07 23.84
CA ASP A 121 -11.64 4.62 25.05
C ASP A 121 -10.40 3.79 25.43
N GLU A 122 -10.43 2.47 25.26
CA GLU A 122 -9.29 1.57 25.47
C GLU A 122 -8.18 1.84 24.44
N LEU A 123 -8.52 2.02 23.15
CA LEU A 123 -7.54 2.38 22.12
C LEU A 123 -6.95 3.76 22.36
N ASN A 124 -7.75 4.72 22.80
CA ASN A 124 -7.29 6.07 23.14
C ASN A 124 -6.31 6.04 24.32
N GLU A 125 -6.57 5.25 25.35
CA GLU A 125 -5.62 5.07 26.47
C GLU A 125 -4.28 4.45 26.00
N LEU A 126 -4.32 3.45 25.13
CA LEU A 126 -3.11 2.86 24.53
C LEU A 126 -2.33 3.91 23.75
N PHE A 127 -3.02 4.68 22.90
CA PHE A 127 -2.41 5.74 22.12
C PHE A 127 -1.79 6.83 22.98
N GLN A 128 -2.47 7.29 24.02
CA GLN A 128 -1.95 8.33 24.93
C GLN A 128 -0.70 7.84 25.69
N LYS A 129 -0.69 6.58 26.11
CA LYS A 129 0.50 5.96 26.74
C LYS A 129 1.67 5.84 25.76
N TYR A 130 1.39 5.43 24.52
CA TYR A 130 2.40 5.29 23.47
C TYR A 130 2.97 6.66 23.05
N SER A 131 2.12 7.60 22.71
CA SER A 131 2.50 8.94 22.23
C SER A 131 3.06 9.85 23.36
N LYS A 132 2.90 9.43 24.63
CA LYS A 132 3.21 10.23 25.83
C LYS A 132 2.52 11.60 25.80
N SER A 133 1.31 11.64 25.28
CA SER A 133 0.49 12.82 25.09
C SER A 133 -0.90 12.60 25.63
N ASN A 134 -1.56 13.67 26.09
CA ASN A 134 -2.98 13.62 26.45
C ASN A 134 -3.89 13.95 25.27
N ALA A 135 -3.37 13.97 24.04
CA ALA A 135 -4.18 14.22 22.85
C ALA A 135 -5.17 13.07 22.63
N GLU A 136 -6.37 13.44 22.24
CA GLU A 136 -7.42 12.47 21.92
C GLU A 136 -7.11 11.79 20.57
N LEU A 137 -7.16 10.47 20.52
CA LEU A 137 -6.92 9.69 19.32
C LEU A 137 -7.81 10.14 18.14
N LEU A 138 -9.07 10.48 18.42
CA LEU A 138 -10.03 10.94 17.41
C LEU A 138 -9.55 12.24 16.71
N GLU A 139 -9.01 13.18 17.47
CA GLU A 139 -8.50 14.45 16.92
C GLU A 139 -7.21 14.22 16.12
N ILE A 140 -6.31 13.40 16.63
CA ILE A 140 -5.07 13.05 15.93
C ILE A 140 -5.38 12.26 14.65
N HIS A 141 -6.31 11.30 14.70
CA HIS A 141 -6.77 10.56 13.53
C HIS A 141 -7.31 11.50 12.45
N LYS A 142 -8.20 12.41 12.82
CA LYS A 142 -8.77 13.41 11.90
C LYS A 142 -7.68 14.25 11.24
N GLN A 143 -6.70 14.73 12.02
CA GLN A 143 -5.58 15.54 11.52
C GLN A 143 -4.65 14.73 10.63
N TYR A 144 -4.27 13.53 11.05
CA TYR A 144 -3.34 12.66 10.32
C TYR A 144 -3.86 12.28 8.94
N PHE A 145 -5.14 11.93 8.86
CA PHE A 145 -5.79 11.55 7.60
C PHE A 145 -6.43 12.73 6.86
N ASP A 146 -6.29 13.94 7.38
CA ASP A 146 -6.87 15.17 6.81
C ASP A 146 -8.35 14.98 6.47
N LEU A 147 -9.13 14.61 7.49
CA LEU A 147 -10.55 14.39 7.35
C LEU A 147 -11.31 15.71 7.54
N PRO A 148 -12.20 16.09 6.61
CA PRO A 148 -13.10 17.21 6.82
C PRO A 148 -14.07 16.93 7.98
N ASP A 149 -14.61 17.98 8.61
CA ASP A 149 -15.47 17.87 9.79
C ASP A 149 -16.68 16.95 9.60
N ASP A 150 -17.28 16.98 8.42
CA ASP A 150 -18.42 16.14 8.05
C ASP A 150 -18.05 14.65 7.80
N LYS A 151 -16.77 14.32 7.84
CA LYS A 151 -16.23 12.98 7.66
C LYS A 151 -15.35 12.48 8.80
N ALA A 152 -15.23 13.29 9.87
CA ALA A 152 -14.59 12.83 11.09
C ALA A 152 -15.32 11.60 11.62
N LEU A 153 -14.54 10.61 12.08
CA LEU A 153 -15.10 9.40 12.67
C LEU A 153 -15.79 9.72 13.99
N ARG A 154 -16.74 8.88 14.36
CA ARG A 154 -17.29 8.82 15.73
C ARG A 154 -16.50 7.77 16.51
N LYS A 155 -16.53 7.83 17.82
CA LYS A 155 -15.93 6.81 18.69
C LYS A 155 -16.37 5.38 18.36
N SER A 156 -17.64 5.23 17.92
CA SER A 156 -18.19 3.93 17.51
C SER A 156 -17.65 3.37 16.20
N ASP A 157 -16.96 4.18 15.43
CA ASP A 157 -16.49 3.79 14.11
C ASP A 157 -15.06 3.20 14.16
N PHE A 158 -14.41 3.26 15.35
CA PHE A 158 -13.09 2.68 15.57
C PHE A 158 -13.16 1.17 15.84
N ASN A 159 -12.20 0.43 15.30
CA ASN A 159 -12.02 -1.01 15.49
C ASN A 159 -13.21 -1.87 15.04
N MET A 160 -13.93 -1.43 14.02
CA MET A 160 -15.04 -2.20 13.47
C MET A 160 -14.56 -3.45 12.72
N HIS A 161 -13.38 -3.39 12.11
CA HIS A 161 -12.72 -4.52 11.47
C HIS A 161 -11.26 -4.60 11.91
N GLN A 162 -10.69 -5.80 11.86
CA GLN A 162 -9.30 -6.05 12.17
C GLN A 162 -8.57 -6.61 10.95
N HIS A 163 -7.34 -6.12 10.74
CA HIS A 163 -6.43 -6.56 9.70
C HIS A 163 -5.17 -7.12 10.34
N PHE A 164 -4.75 -8.29 9.91
CA PHE A 164 -3.62 -9.03 10.48
C PHE A 164 -2.47 -9.03 9.50
N LEU A 165 -1.28 -8.58 9.94
CA LEU A 165 -0.09 -8.52 9.11
C LEU A 165 1.09 -9.21 9.80
N ILE A 166 1.72 -10.15 9.08
CA ILE A 166 2.99 -10.77 9.50
C ILE A 166 4.10 -10.13 8.68
N VAL A 167 5.11 -9.55 9.36
CA VAL A 167 6.29 -8.98 8.71
C VAL A 167 7.48 -9.88 8.96
N THR A 168 8.06 -10.46 7.91
CA THR A 168 9.07 -11.52 8.03
C THR A 168 10.01 -11.52 6.83
N ASN A 169 11.15 -12.21 6.95
CA ASN A 169 12.07 -12.39 5.82
C ASN A 169 11.78 -13.64 4.97
N GLY A 170 10.70 -14.36 5.26
CA GLY A 170 10.25 -15.55 4.51
C GLY A 170 9.06 -16.22 5.17
N LEU A 171 8.37 -17.06 4.42
CA LEU A 171 7.23 -17.88 4.89
C LEU A 171 7.50 -19.34 4.51
N ASP A 172 7.19 -20.27 5.42
CA ASP A 172 7.12 -21.66 5.04
C ASP A 172 5.80 -21.98 4.30
N GLN A 173 5.74 -23.10 3.59
CA GLN A 173 4.58 -23.49 2.80
C GLN A 173 3.31 -23.66 3.67
N ASN A 174 3.44 -24.17 4.90
CA ASN A 174 2.32 -24.36 5.80
C ASN A 174 1.70 -23.01 6.24
N THR A 175 2.55 -22.01 6.47
CA THR A 175 2.11 -20.63 6.80
C THR A 175 1.45 -19.98 5.59
N VAL A 176 2.00 -20.15 4.39
CA VAL A 176 1.37 -19.70 3.14
C VAL A 176 -0.02 -20.29 2.96
N ASP A 177 -0.15 -21.62 3.12
CA ASP A 177 -1.43 -22.31 2.96
C ASP A 177 -2.44 -21.90 4.04
N ALA A 178 -1.99 -21.64 5.26
CA ALA A 178 -2.83 -21.13 6.34
C ALA A 178 -3.31 -19.71 6.07
N ILE A 179 -2.44 -18.79 5.63
CA ILE A 179 -2.84 -17.42 5.25
C ILE A 179 -3.88 -17.47 4.14
N ARG A 180 -3.62 -18.28 3.09
CA ARG A 180 -4.57 -18.46 1.98
C ARG A 180 -5.91 -18.99 2.45
N TYR A 181 -5.92 -19.99 3.31
CA TYR A 181 -7.14 -20.58 3.87
C TYR A 181 -7.97 -19.53 4.61
N TRP A 182 -7.37 -18.81 5.54
CA TRP A 182 -8.08 -17.81 6.34
C TRP A 182 -8.57 -16.62 5.50
N LYS A 183 -7.76 -16.16 4.56
CA LYS A 183 -8.14 -15.09 3.62
C LYS A 183 -9.37 -15.51 2.78
N ASN A 184 -9.37 -16.73 2.25
CA ASN A 184 -10.51 -17.27 1.51
C ASN A 184 -11.77 -17.47 2.36
N ASN A 185 -11.64 -17.55 3.68
CA ASN A 185 -12.73 -17.62 4.64
C ASN A 185 -13.10 -16.25 5.24
N GLY A 186 -12.66 -15.15 4.65
CA GLY A 186 -13.10 -13.80 4.99
C GLY A 186 -12.29 -13.10 6.07
N LEU A 187 -11.18 -13.69 6.54
CA LEU A 187 -10.29 -13.03 7.48
C LEU A 187 -9.33 -12.10 6.70
N SER A 188 -9.24 -10.85 7.11
CA SER A 188 -8.26 -9.93 6.54
C SER A 188 -6.88 -10.20 7.12
N ILE A 189 -6.12 -11.07 6.46
CA ILE A 189 -4.78 -11.47 6.87
C ILE A 189 -3.84 -11.51 5.69
N ASP A 190 -2.64 -10.93 5.86
CA ASP A 190 -1.58 -10.87 4.85
C ASP A 190 -0.20 -10.96 5.47
N ALA A 191 0.83 -11.04 4.62
CA ALA A 191 2.21 -10.97 5.04
C ALA A 191 2.97 -9.91 4.24
N ILE A 192 3.96 -9.30 4.88
CA ILE A 192 4.95 -8.44 4.25
C ILE A 192 6.28 -9.16 4.33
N ILE A 193 6.84 -9.48 3.17
CA ILE A 193 8.15 -10.11 3.09
C ILE A 193 9.20 -9.02 2.91
N TYR A 194 10.24 -9.03 3.75
CA TYR A 194 11.36 -8.13 3.55
C TYR A 194 12.64 -8.88 3.23
N TRP A 195 13.52 -8.24 2.48
CA TRP A 195 14.88 -8.72 2.22
C TRP A 195 15.90 -7.62 2.48
N VAL A 196 17.07 -8.01 2.97
CA VAL A 196 18.18 -7.09 3.19
C VAL A 196 19.31 -7.46 2.25
N PHE A 197 19.88 -6.46 1.59
CA PHE A 197 20.98 -6.60 0.64
C PHE A 197 22.17 -5.75 1.07
N GLU A 198 23.38 -6.26 0.80
CA GLU A 198 24.63 -5.52 0.99
C GLU A 198 25.19 -5.09 -0.37
N ILE A 199 25.34 -3.78 -0.57
CA ILE A 199 25.87 -3.18 -1.79
C ILE A 199 26.97 -2.19 -1.40
N ASN A 200 28.24 -2.50 -1.76
CA ASN A 200 29.39 -1.66 -1.46
C ASN A 200 29.58 -1.33 0.03
N GLY A 201 29.20 -2.23 0.92
CA GLY A 201 29.25 -2.03 2.37
C GLY A 201 28.08 -1.26 2.97
N GLU A 202 27.12 -0.87 2.16
CA GLU A 202 25.85 -0.26 2.59
C GLU A 202 24.74 -1.32 2.59
N HIS A 203 23.73 -1.13 3.45
CA HIS A 203 22.62 -2.07 3.58
C HIS A 203 21.33 -1.45 3.05
N TYR A 204 20.61 -2.23 2.26
CA TYR A 204 19.34 -1.86 1.64
C TYR A 204 18.29 -2.87 2.08
N ILE A 205 17.11 -2.39 2.46
CA ILE A 205 15.96 -3.24 2.81
C ILE A 205 14.86 -3.05 1.78
N GLU A 206 14.27 -4.13 1.35
CA GLU A 206 13.13 -4.18 0.43
C GLU A 206 11.96 -4.81 1.17
N PHE A 207 10.77 -4.23 1.03
CA PHE A 207 9.52 -4.77 1.58
C PHE A 207 8.55 -5.08 0.44
N ASN A 208 7.97 -6.27 0.47
CA ASN A 208 7.00 -6.72 -0.51
C ASN A 208 5.76 -7.29 0.18
N MET A 209 4.58 -6.81 -0.20
CA MET A 209 3.33 -7.45 0.21
C MET A 209 3.26 -8.83 -0.45
N TYR A 210 3.12 -9.85 0.38
CA TYR A 210 2.98 -11.21 -0.11
C TYR A 210 1.51 -11.51 -0.41
N SER A 211 1.18 -11.78 -1.67
CA SER A 211 -0.14 -12.30 -2.05
C SER A 211 -0.05 -13.79 -2.35
N PRO A 212 -0.55 -14.67 -1.46
CA PRO A 212 -0.52 -16.12 -1.70
C PRO A 212 -1.44 -16.58 -2.83
N ILE A 213 -2.32 -15.73 -3.32
CA ILE A 213 -3.34 -16.07 -4.34
C ILE A 213 -2.81 -15.79 -5.75
N GLU A 214 -1.97 -14.79 -5.88
CA GLU A 214 -1.40 -14.35 -7.14
C GLU A 214 0.07 -14.79 -7.13
N GLY A 215 0.39 -15.86 -7.89
CA GLY A 215 1.79 -16.16 -8.22
C GLY A 215 2.46 -14.88 -8.70
N TYR A 216 3.80 -14.78 -8.64
CA TYR A 216 4.56 -13.62 -9.09
C TYR A 216 3.90 -12.96 -10.30
N LEU A 217 3.00 -12.02 -10.04
CA LEU A 217 2.61 -11.08 -11.06
C LEU A 217 3.80 -10.12 -11.19
N GLU A 218 4.30 -9.95 -12.39
CA GLU A 218 4.99 -8.72 -12.74
C GLU A 218 4.17 -7.60 -12.12
N TYR A 219 4.82 -6.59 -11.52
CA TYR A 219 4.14 -5.43 -10.97
C TYR A 219 3.28 -4.82 -12.09
N GLU A 220 2.00 -5.15 -12.08
CA GLU A 220 1.04 -4.64 -13.05
C GLU A 220 0.61 -3.20 -12.72
N GLY A 221 1.18 -2.63 -11.66
CA GLY A 221 0.80 -1.32 -11.14
C GLY A 221 -0.39 -1.38 -10.19
N ASN A 222 -0.50 -0.38 -9.36
CA ASN A 222 -1.71 -0.13 -8.56
C ASN A 222 -2.71 0.71 -9.36
N ASN A 223 -3.92 0.84 -8.85
CA ASN A 223 -4.96 1.61 -9.51
C ASN A 223 -5.39 2.77 -8.61
N TYR A 224 -5.35 3.96 -9.14
CA TYR A 224 -5.68 5.16 -8.40
C TYR A 224 -6.76 5.98 -9.10
N VAL A 225 -7.60 6.61 -8.30
CA VAL A 225 -8.51 7.67 -8.77
C VAL A 225 -7.96 8.98 -8.24
N LEU A 226 -7.60 9.88 -9.14
CA LEU A 226 -7.08 11.21 -8.84
C LEU A 226 -8.14 12.27 -9.12
N ASN A 227 -8.45 13.08 -8.12
CA ASN A 227 -9.34 14.24 -8.29
C ASN A 227 -8.59 15.37 -9.01
N THR A 228 -9.14 15.84 -10.13
CA THR A 228 -8.53 16.88 -10.97
C THR A 228 -8.63 18.31 -10.38
N ASN A 229 -9.06 18.43 -9.13
CA ASN A 229 -9.20 19.72 -8.44
C ASN A 229 -10.15 20.73 -9.13
N TYR A 230 -11.06 20.25 -9.98
CA TYR A 230 -11.97 21.07 -10.79
C TYR A 230 -12.80 22.07 -9.98
N SER A 231 -13.22 21.68 -8.78
CA SER A 231 -14.05 22.54 -7.92
C SER A 231 -13.30 23.79 -7.41
N ASN A 232 -11.98 23.71 -7.29
CA ASN A 232 -11.14 24.83 -6.83
C ASN A 232 -10.62 25.66 -8.02
N ASN A 233 -10.12 24.98 -9.06
CA ASN A 233 -9.64 25.63 -10.27
C ASN A 233 -9.93 24.76 -11.51
N LYS A 234 -10.79 25.27 -12.39
CA LYS A 234 -11.22 24.53 -13.59
C LYS A 234 -10.07 24.30 -14.58
N ASN A 235 -9.10 25.20 -14.63
CA ASN A 235 -7.95 25.10 -15.53
C ASN A 235 -7.08 23.88 -15.20
N HIS A 236 -7.00 23.46 -13.94
CA HIS A 236 -6.22 22.27 -13.55
C HIS A 236 -6.68 21.00 -14.27
N THR A 237 -7.98 20.85 -14.47
CA THR A 237 -8.51 19.70 -15.22
C THR A 237 -8.10 19.76 -16.71
N GLU A 238 -8.16 20.94 -17.31
CA GLU A 238 -7.78 21.13 -18.72
C GLU A 238 -6.28 20.91 -18.92
N ASP A 239 -5.45 21.39 -17.99
CA ASP A 239 -4.00 21.18 -18.01
C ASP A 239 -3.65 19.69 -17.90
N MET A 240 -4.31 18.94 -16.99
CA MET A 240 -4.09 17.50 -16.86
C MET A 240 -4.46 16.74 -18.13
N ILE A 241 -5.55 17.12 -18.80
CA ILE A 241 -5.96 16.51 -20.06
C ILE A 241 -5.01 16.87 -21.20
N ASN A 242 -4.66 18.17 -21.34
CA ASN A 242 -3.83 18.65 -22.45
C ASN A 242 -2.38 18.15 -22.35
N GLU A 243 -1.83 18.09 -21.13
CA GLU A 243 -0.47 17.64 -20.86
C GLU A 243 -0.41 16.11 -20.56
N GLN A 244 -1.55 15.41 -20.59
CA GLN A 244 -1.66 13.96 -20.34
C GLN A 244 -0.94 13.55 -19.04
N LYS A 245 -1.33 14.18 -17.92
CA LYS A 245 -0.66 14.02 -16.64
C LYS A 245 -1.61 13.83 -15.48
N ALA A 246 -1.13 13.18 -14.44
CA ALA A 246 -1.70 13.19 -13.10
C ALA A 246 -1.03 14.30 -12.30
N ALA A 247 -1.79 15.25 -11.75
CA ALA A 247 -1.22 16.38 -11.02
C ALA A 247 -1.98 16.66 -9.72
N ALA A 248 -1.27 17.16 -8.71
CA ALA A 248 -1.86 17.73 -7.52
C ALA A 248 -1.13 19.01 -7.11
N TYR A 249 -1.89 19.85 -6.46
CA TYR A 249 -1.54 21.22 -6.11
C TYR A 249 -1.66 21.38 -4.60
N TYR A 250 -1.07 22.42 -4.06
CA TYR A 250 -1.06 22.79 -2.65
C TYR A 250 -0.20 21.88 -1.75
N PRO A 251 0.58 22.46 -0.84
CA PRO A 251 1.33 21.73 0.17
C PRO A 251 0.44 20.79 0.99
N GLY A 252 0.93 19.58 1.29
CA GLY A 252 0.18 18.53 1.97
C GLY A 252 -0.67 17.64 1.04
N TRP A 253 -1.00 18.13 -0.18
CA TRP A 253 -1.79 17.37 -1.16
C TRP A 253 -0.97 16.93 -2.38
N ARG A 254 -0.09 17.81 -2.86
CA ARG A 254 0.77 17.56 -4.04
C ARG A 254 1.74 16.41 -3.83
N GLU A 255 2.18 16.20 -2.60
CA GLU A 255 3.10 15.13 -2.23
C GLU A 255 2.53 13.73 -2.50
N LYS A 256 1.20 13.61 -2.58
CA LYS A 256 0.52 12.34 -2.90
C LYS A 256 0.84 11.82 -4.31
N ILE A 257 1.20 12.69 -5.25
CA ILE A 257 1.64 12.26 -6.59
C ILE A 257 2.92 11.43 -6.52
N GLY A 258 3.79 11.68 -5.54
CA GLY A 258 5.00 10.88 -5.33
C GLY A 258 4.74 9.42 -4.92
N LYS A 259 3.50 9.05 -4.60
CA LYS A 259 3.12 7.64 -4.34
C LYS A 259 2.92 6.84 -5.62
N LEU A 260 2.68 7.50 -6.75
CA LEU A 260 2.52 6.83 -8.04
C LEU A 260 3.84 6.23 -8.49
N GLN A 261 3.77 5.02 -9.04
CA GLN A 261 4.91 4.30 -9.61
C GLN A 261 4.69 4.04 -11.09
N ARG A 262 5.75 3.72 -11.80
CA ARG A 262 5.64 3.32 -13.20
C ARG A 262 4.75 2.08 -13.33
N GLY A 263 3.74 2.16 -14.21
CA GLY A 263 2.78 1.09 -14.43
C GLY A 263 1.46 1.26 -13.67
N ASP A 264 1.37 2.23 -12.74
CA ASP A 264 0.10 2.50 -12.05
C ASP A 264 -0.96 3.03 -13.01
N THR A 265 -2.16 2.47 -12.94
CA THR A 265 -3.32 3.00 -13.67
C THR A 265 -3.92 4.17 -12.90
N VAL A 266 -4.02 5.32 -13.54
CA VAL A 266 -4.59 6.52 -12.92
C VAL A 266 -5.84 6.97 -13.66
N PHE A 267 -6.98 6.99 -12.95
CA PHE A 267 -8.25 7.53 -13.44
C PHE A 267 -8.38 8.98 -13.00
N LEU A 268 -8.54 9.90 -13.94
CA LEU A 268 -8.79 11.30 -13.65
C LEU A 268 -10.27 11.53 -13.36
N TYR A 269 -10.59 11.96 -12.15
CA TYR A 269 -11.94 12.20 -11.69
C TYR A 269 -12.25 13.69 -11.60
N LYS A 270 -13.23 14.15 -12.38
CA LYS A 270 -13.74 15.52 -12.34
C LYS A 270 -14.92 15.61 -11.38
N SER A 271 -14.77 16.41 -10.32
CA SER A 271 -15.80 16.59 -9.29
C SER A 271 -17.14 17.04 -9.90
N GLY A 272 -18.20 16.32 -9.52
CA GLY A 272 -19.56 16.57 -10.04
C GLY A 272 -19.87 15.91 -11.38
N TYR A 273 -18.88 15.37 -12.08
CA TYR A 273 -19.03 14.74 -13.39
C TYR A 273 -18.72 13.23 -13.35
N GLY A 274 -17.54 12.84 -12.89
CA GLY A 274 -17.11 11.44 -12.90
C GLY A 274 -15.69 11.26 -13.43
N ILE A 275 -15.30 10.02 -13.74
CA ILE A 275 -14.05 9.73 -14.46
C ILE A 275 -14.15 10.29 -15.87
N ILE A 276 -13.15 11.07 -16.27
CA ILE A 276 -13.10 11.76 -17.58
C ILE A 276 -11.97 11.24 -18.47
N ALA A 277 -10.93 10.67 -17.87
CA ALA A 277 -9.79 10.10 -18.59
C ALA A 277 -9.09 9.07 -17.72
N TYR A 278 -8.20 8.28 -18.32
CA TYR A 278 -7.28 7.41 -17.61
C TYR A 278 -5.98 7.25 -18.41
N GLY A 279 -4.94 6.78 -17.74
CA GLY A 279 -3.65 6.44 -18.34
C GLY A 279 -2.77 5.69 -17.36
N THR A 280 -1.55 5.36 -17.78
CA THR A 280 -0.56 4.62 -17.01
C THR A 280 0.57 5.54 -16.59
N ALA A 281 0.88 5.64 -15.31
CA ALA A 281 1.93 6.50 -14.79
C ALA A 281 3.33 6.10 -15.32
N ASP A 282 4.13 7.07 -15.75
CA ASP A 282 5.50 6.86 -16.28
C ASP A 282 6.56 6.67 -15.19
N GLY A 283 6.18 6.91 -13.91
CA GLY A 283 7.03 6.74 -12.73
C GLY A 283 8.00 7.91 -12.47
N LYS A 284 7.86 9.04 -13.15
CA LYS A 284 8.74 10.20 -12.99
C LYS A 284 8.01 11.36 -12.34
N LEU A 285 8.33 11.60 -11.06
CA LEU A 285 7.80 12.77 -10.36
C LEU A 285 8.47 14.04 -10.85
N GLU A 286 7.67 14.95 -11.39
CA GLU A 286 8.08 16.27 -11.84
C GLU A 286 7.39 17.38 -11.03
N LYS A 287 7.99 18.57 -11.06
CA LYS A 287 7.51 19.75 -10.33
C LYS A 287 7.44 20.94 -11.26
N LYS A 288 6.42 21.77 -11.09
CA LYS A 288 6.20 22.97 -11.92
C LYS A 288 5.72 24.12 -11.03
N ASP A 289 6.13 25.32 -11.40
CA ASP A 289 5.61 26.55 -10.81
C ASP A 289 4.15 26.73 -11.25
N CYS A 290 3.27 27.01 -10.32
CA CYS A 290 1.84 27.19 -10.58
C CYS A 290 1.27 28.29 -9.68
N ASP A 291 0.31 29.06 -10.19
CA ASP A 291 -0.36 30.17 -9.49
C ASP A 291 0.61 31.18 -8.83
N GLY A 292 1.81 31.37 -9.41
CA GLY A 292 2.84 32.28 -8.90
C GLY A 292 3.70 31.74 -7.75
N TYR A 293 3.53 30.47 -7.39
CA TYR A 293 4.33 29.79 -6.37
C TYR A 293 5.28 28.77 -6.98
N LYS A 294 6.51 28.74 -6.45
CA LYS A 294 7.56 27.82 -6.89
C LYS A 294 7.23 26.38 -6.49
N ASP A 295 7.47 25.43 -7.43
CA ASP A 295 7.25 23.99 -7.25
C ASP A 295 5.86 23.66 -6.68
N TYR A 296 4.83 24.42 -7.05
CA TYR A 296 3.50 24.34 -6.46
C TYR A 296 2.68 23.18 -6.98
N GLU A 297 2.91 22.74 -8.21
CA GLU A 297 2.36 21.58 -8.85
C GLU A 297 3.36 20.43 -8.81
N TYR A 298 2.93 19.26 -8.31
CA TYR A 298 3.62 17.98 -8.50
C TYR A 298 2.83 17.17 -9.48
N TYR A 299 3.50 16.59 -10.48
CA TYR A 299 2.83 15.83 -11.52
C TYR A 299 3.66 14.66 -12.01
N MET A 300 2.99 13.74 -12.73
CA MET A 300 3.58 12.60 -13.40
C MET A 300 2.86 12.41 -14.74
N HIS A 301 3.59 12.18 -15.83
CA HIS A 301 2.98 11.91 -17.12
C HIS A 301 2.31 10.56 -17.17
N LEU A 302 1.26 10.47 -17.98
CA LEU A 302 0.46 9.26 -18.15
C LEU A 302 0.62 8.76 -19.59
N ASP A 303 1.24 7.58 -19.73
CA ASP A 303 1.31 6.83 -20.98
C ASP A 303 -0.08 6.23 -21.31
N ASP A 304 -0.32 5.84 -22.56
CA ASP A 304 -1.58 5.26 -23.06
C ASP A 304 -2.84 6.06 -22.67
N PHE A 305 -2.66 7.38 -22.60
CA PHE A 305 -3.68 8.30 -22.12
C PHE A 305 -4.93 8.31 -22.98
N THR A 306 -6.08 8.07 -22.36
CA THR A 306 -7.37 7.96 -23.03
C THR A 306 -8.41 8.87 -22.37
N VAL A 307 -9.00 9.77 -23.16
CA VAL A 307 -10.11 10.64 -22.73
C VAL A 307 -11.45 9.97 -23.06
N LEU A 308 -12.38 9.94 -22.12
CA LEU A 308 -13.70 9.36 -22.30
C LEU A 308 -14.60 10.32 -23.10
N LYS A 309 -15.45 9.79 -23.97
CA LYS A 309 -16.48 10.58 -24.70
C LYS A 309 -17.48 11.25 -23.77
N ASN A 310 -17.85 10.56 -22.70
CA ASN A 310 -18.71 11.06 -21.63
C ASN A 310 -18.12 10.65 -20.28
N PRO A 311 -18.27 11.46 -19.21
CA PRO A 311 -17.80 11.08 -17.90
C PRO A 311 -18.53 9.84 -17.33
N LEU A 312 -17.78 8.91 -16.75
CA LEU A 312 -18.35 7.80 -15.97
C LEU A 312 -18.69 8.30 -14.57
N SER A 313 -19.97 8.48 -14.28
CA SER A 313 -20.41 9.12 -13.03
C SER A 313 -20.13 8.30 -11.76
N ALA A 314 -19.95 8.99 -10.62
CA ALA A 314 -19.78 8.37 -9.30
C ALA A 314 -20.93 7.40 -8.94
N SER A 315 -22.17 7.75 -9.30
CA SER A 315 -23.34 6.89 -9.09
C SER A 315 -23.25 5.59 -9.89
N LYS A 316 -22.79 5.68 -11.14
CA LYS A 316 -22.60 4.50 -11.99
C LYS A 316 -21.46 3.62 -11.50
N MET A 317 -20.35 4.21 -11.04
CA MET A 317 -19.26 3.46 -10.40
C MET A 317 -19.76 2.68 -9.18
N LYS A 318 -20.53 3.34 -8.28
CA LYS A 318 -21.13 2.69 -7.11
C LYS A 318 -22.13 1.60 -7.50
N GLU A 319 -22.94 1.80 -8.53
CA GLU A 319 -23.87 0.79 -9.05
C GLU A 319 -23.14 -0.47 -9.51
N LEU A 320 -22.05 -0.30 -10.27
CA LEU A 320 -21.27 -1.39 -10.86
C LEU A 320 -20.47 -2.17 -9.83
N THR A 321 -19.73 -1.46 -8.96
CA THR A 321 -18.80 -2.07 -8.01
C THR A 321 -19.43 -2.41 -6.66
N LYS A 322 -20.66 -1.93 -6.39
CA LYS A 322 -21.34 -2.04 -5.09
C LYS A 322 -20.57 -1.39 -3.92
N GLN A 323 -19.56 -0.56 -4.22
CA GLN A 323 -18.71 0.13 -3.24
C GLN A 323 -18.87 1.65 -3.32
N GLY A 324 -18.68 2.32 -2.18
CA GLY A 324 -18.54 3.76 -2.11
C GLY A 324 -17.08 4.18 -2.22
N PHE A 325 -16.82 5.31 -2.89
CA PHE A 325 -15.47 5.83 -3.09
C PHE A 325 -15.30 7.23 -2.47
N PRO A 326 -14.12 7.56 -1.92
CA PRO A 326 -13.86 8.85 -1.27
C PRO A 326 -13.49 9.94 -2.30
N PHE A 327 -14.38 10.29 -3.22
CA PHE A 327 -14.14 11.23 -4.32
C PHE A 327 -13.75 12.66 -3.91
N ARG A 328 -13.83 13.00 -2.62
CA ARG A 328 -13.41 14.31 -2.11
C ARG A 328 -11.93 14.37 -1.74
N THR A 329 -11.24 13.23 -1.72
CA THR A 329 -9.79 13.19 -1.48
C THR A 329 -9.03 13.52 -2.77
N THR A 330 -7.76 13.95 -2.63
CA THR A 330 -6.90 14.22 -3.77
C THR A 330 -6.69 12.98 -4.62
N MET A 331 -6.35 11.86 -3.98
CA MET A 331 -6.11 10.58 -4.64
C MET A 331 -6.45 9.44 -3.67
N PHE A 332 -7.01 8.36 -4.19
CA PHE A 332 -7.28 7.14 -3.44
C PHE A 332 -7.03 5.90 -4.29
N TYR A 333 -6.67 4.83 -3.62
CA TYR A 333 -6.48 3.51 -4.21
C TYR A 333 -7.84 2.89 -4.61
N MET A 334 -7.84 2.16 -5.72
CA MET A 334 -8.96 1.37 -6.19
C MET A 334 -8.50 -0.09 -6.40
N SER A 335 -9.22 -1.05 -5.83
CA SER A 335 -8.88 -2.47 -5.96
C SER A 335 -8.88 -2.92 -7.42
N GLU A 336 -8.11 -3.97 -7.73
CA GLU A 336 -8.03 -4.55 -9.07
C GLU A 336 -9.42 -4.99 -9.57
N GLU A 337 -10.21 -5.63 -8.70
CA GLU A 337 -11.59 -6.03 -9.03
C GLU A 337 -12.44 -4.84 -9.46
N CYS A 338 -12.40 -3.72 -8.72
CA CYS A 338 -13.12 -2.49 -9.08
C CYS A 338 -12.60 -1.89 -10.38
N LYS A 339 -11.29 -1.85 -10.59
CA LYS A 339 -10.66 -1.37 -11.82
C LYS A 339 -11.13 -2.19 -13.01
N ASP A 340 -11.14 -3.52 -12.93
CA ASP A 340 -11.57 -4.39 -14.02
C ASP A 340 -13.03 -4.17 -14.41
N ILE A 341 -13.91 -4.05 -13.41
CA ILE A 341 -15.32 -3.74 -13.62
C ILE A 341 -15.47 -2.37 -14.32
N ILE A 342 -14.77 -1.35 -13.83
CA ILE A 342 -14.83 0.01 -14.36
C ILE A 342 -14.21 0.07 -15.77
N MET A 343 -13.07 -0.55 -16.00
CA MET A 343 -12.41 -0.59 -17.31
C MET A 343 -13.26 -1.32 -18.36
N LYS A 344 -13.91 -2.42 -17.97
CA LYS A 344 -14.85 -3.13 -18.85
C LYS A 344 -16.01 -2.24 -19.25
N GLU A 345 -16.60 -1.51 -18.31
CA GLU A 345 -17.68 -0.56 -18.60
C GLU A 345 -17.20 0.57 -19.50
N ILE A 346 -16.03 1.16 -19.21
CA ILE A 346 -15.43 2.23 -20.02
C ILE A 346 -15.23 1.76 -21.46
N LYS A 347 -14.61 0.60 -21.65
CA LYS A 347 -14.34 0.05 -23.00
C LYS A 347 -15.61 -0.21 -23.81
N ASN A 348 -16.70 -0.61 -23.15
CA ASN A 348 -17.94 -0.94 -23.83
C ASN A 348 -18.81 0.27 -24.15
N ASN A 349 -18.81 1.32 -23.30
CA ASN A 349 -19.84 2.36 -23.33
C ASN A 349 -19.31 3.80 -23.37
N TYR A 350 -18.00 4.03 -23.15
CA TYR A 350 -17.46 5.38 -22.94
C TYR A 350 -16.28 5.74 -23.87
N LEU A 351 -15.81 4.82 -24.71
CA LEU A 351 -14.75 5.05 -25.71
C LEU A 351 -15.25 5.30 -27.11
#